data_c0abdb32580bd816aabe0f01b0d53e60
#
_entry.id   c0abdb32580bd816aabe0f01b0d53e60
#
_cell.length_a   1.000
_cell.length_b   1.000
_cell.length_c   1.000
_cell.angle_alpha   90.00
_cell.angle_beta   90.00
_cell.angle_gamma   90.00
#
_symmetry.space_group_name_H-M   'P 1'
#
loop_
_entity.id
_entity.type
_entity.pdbx_description
1 polymer ?
#
loop_
_entity_poly.entity_id
_entity_poly.type
_entity_poly.pdbx_seq_one_letter_code
_entity_poly.pdbx_strand_id
1 'polypeptide(L)'
;IGKRDLKVFEKENIDPMEALSSGIRGMLIPTKGKKFIVGDYASIEARALAWLAGQEDKLEIFRGDGKIYERTACKIFGKQMFQITKEERLLGKIAELACGYGGGAGAFSLMANTYKVDIDKKKAEYIKKQWRGANSAIVRYWKMVEEGAKNAIADLDRMPVIVGGITFRMVNNF
;
A
#
# COMPACT_ATOMS: atom_id res chain seq x y z
N ILE A 1 -0.60 8.65 31.32
CA ILE A 1 -1.57 9.74 31.07
C ILE A 1 -2.62 9.68 32.16
N GLY A 2 -2.67 10.72 33.00
CA GLY A 2 -3.62 10.78 34.14
C GLY A 2 -5.01 11.21 33.69
N LYS A 3 -6.04 10.96 34.56
CA LYS A 3 -7.43 11.40 34.29
C LYS A 3 -7.57 12.92 34.05
N ARG A 4 -6.60 13.74 34.49
CA ARG A 4 -6.58 15.19 34.23
C ARG A 4 -6.23 15.49 32.77
N ASP A 5 -5.33 14.72 32.19
CA ASP A 5 -4.85 14.95 30.83
C ASP A 5 -5.94 14.63 29.81
N LEU A 6 -6.75 13.58 30.07
CA LEU A 6 -7.90 13.24 29.25
C LEU A 6 -8.95 14.35 29.18
N LYS A 7 -9.21 15.03 30.34
CA LYS A 7 -10.15 16.14 30.38
C LYS A 7 -9.72 17.36 29.54
N VAL A 8 -8.41 17.56 29.35
CA VAL A 8 -7.92 18.64 28.49
C VAL A 8 -8.26 18.32 27.03
N PHE A 9 -8.08 17.08 26.58
CA PHE A 9 -8.44 16.68 25.22
C PHE A 9 -9.94 16.83 24.96
N GLU A 10 -10.79 16.43 25.93
CA GLU A 10 -12.25 16.60 25.86
C GLU A 10 -12.64 18.08 25.74
N LYS A 11 -12.05 18.94 26.58
CA LYS A 11 -12.33 20.37 26.60
C LYS A 11 -11.96 21.09 25.31
N GLU A 12 -10.82 20.72 24.73
CA GLU A 12 -10.31 21.31 23.47
C GLU A 12 -10.82 20.58 22.22
N ASN A 13 -11.72 19.58 22.39
CA ASN A 13 -12.25 18.74 21.29
C ASN A 13 -11.16 18.10 20.42
N ILE A 14 -10.07 17.66 21.07
CA ILE A 14 -8.93 17.01 20.41
C ILE A 14 -9.07 15.50 20.60
N ASP A 15 -9.01 14.74 19.52
CA ASP A 15 -8.91 13.27 19.60
C ASP A 15 -7.58 12.87 20.27
N PRO A 16 -7.62 12.19 21.43
CA PRO A 16 -6.42 11.79 22.16
C PRO A 16 -5.48 10.91 21.31
N MET A 17 -6.01 10.07 20.43
CA MET A 17 -5.20 9.20 19.57
C MET A 17 -4.51 10.00 18.45
N GLU A 18 -5.20 10.99 17.89
CA GLU A 18 -4.59 11.90 16.90
C GLU A 18 -3.49 12.75 17.55
N ALA A 19 -3.71 13.27 18.75
CA ALA A 19 -2.72 14.03 19.49
C ALA A 19 -1.48 13.19 19.85
N LEU A 20 -1.67 11.97 20.35
CA LEU A 20 -0.56 11.05 20.65
C LEU A 20 0.21 10.69 19.38
N SER A 21 -0.47 10.32 18.34
CA SER A 21 0.14 9.95 17.06
C SER A 21 0.97 11.10 16.45
N SER A 22 0.45 12.32 16.49
CA SER A 22 1.16 13.51 15.99
C SER A 22 2.36 13.89 16.85
N GLY A 23 2.29 13.61 18.17
CA GLY A 23 3.34 13.92 19.15
C GLY A 23 4.57 13.00 19.09
N ILE A 24 4.42 11.75 18.58
CA ILE A 24 5.49 10.73 18.62
C ILE A 24 6.80 11.23 17.99
N ARG A 25 6.74 11.87 16.83
CA ARG A 25 7.94 12.39 16.16
C ARG A 25 8.63 13.49 16.94
N GLY A 26 7.87 14.34 17.63
CA GLY A 26 8.40 15.41 18.49
C GLY A 26 9.12 14.90 19.74
N MET A 27 8.85 13.65 20.15
CA MET A 27 9.53 13.00 21.29
C MET A 27 10.91 12.47 20.94
N LEU A 28 11.22 12.31 19.65
CA LEU A 28 12.52 11.87 19.15
C LEU A 28 13.44 13.10 19.06
N ILE A 29 14.28 13.30 20.08
CA ILE A 29 15.19 14.45 20.18
C ILE A 29 16.63 13.94 20.05
N PRO A 30 17.45 14.50 19.12
CA PRO A 30 18.86 14.12 19.02
C PRO A 30 19.63 14.65 20.23
N THR A 31 20.69 13.95 20.61
CA THR A 31 21.61 14.40 21.67
C THR A 31 22.25 15.74 21.27
N LYS A 32 22.59 16.57 22.26
CA LYS A 32 23.20 17.89 22.05
C LYS A 32 24.40 17.80 21.07
N GLY A 33 24.39 18.65 20.04
CA GLY A 33 25.41 18.68 18.99
C GLY A 33 25.28 17.63 17.90
N LYS A 34 24.23 16.78 17.94
CA LYS A 34 23.90 15.80 16.89
C LYS A 34 22.58 16.13 16.21
N LYS A 35 22.32 15.52 15.08
CA LYS A 35 21.06 15.65 14.35
C LYS A 35 20.67 14.29 13.74
N PHE A 36 19.37 14.06 13.59
CA PHE A 36 18.88 12.91 12.84
C PHE A 36 19.08 13.14 11.33
N ILE A 37 19.48 12.09 10.65
CA ILE A 37 19.39 11.98 9.19
C ILE A 37 18.30 10.97 8.93
N VAL A 38 17.22 11.40 8.28
CA VAL A 38 16.06 10.55 7.98
C VAL A 38 16.01 10.35 6.47
N GLY A 39 16.04 9.10 6.04
CA GLY A 39 15.87 8.71 4.64
C GLY A 39 14.76 7.67 4.53
N ASP A 40 13.95 7.77 3.48
CA ASP A 40 12.91 6.80 3.15
C ASP A 40 12.96 6.50 1.66
N TYR A 41 12.68 5.26 1.29
CA TYR A 41 12.62 4.84 -0.11
C TYR A 41 11.25 5.18 -0.70
N ALA A 42 11.23 6.04 -1.72
CA ALA A 42 9.98 6.41 -2.38
C ALA A 42 9.29 5.20 -3.02
N SER A 43 8.08 4.88 -2.56
CA SER A 43 7.21 3.82 -3.08
C SER A 43 7.88 2.44 -3.16
N ILE A 44 8.68 2.07 -2.15
CA ILE A 44 9.50 0.86 -2.18
C ILE A 44 8.67 -0.41 -2.37
N GLU A 45 7.51 -0.50 -1.72
CA GLU A 45 6.61 -1.64 -1.84
C GLU A 45 6.10 -1.82 -3.28
N ALA A 46 5.70 -0.72 -3.92
CA ALA A 46 5.22 -0.77 -5.31
C ALA A 46 6.36 -1.11 -6.29
N ARG A 47 7.59 -0.69 -6.00
CA ARG A 47 8.79 -1.05 -6.77
C ARG A 47 9.10 -2.53 -6.64
N ALA A 48 9.17 -3.03 -5.40
CA ALA A 48 9.45 -4.44 -5.12
C ALA A 48 8.38 -5.35 -5.73
N LEU A 49 7.10 -5.02 -5.58
CA LEU A 49 6.00 -5.78 -6.15
C LEU A 49 6.05 -5.79 -7.69
N ALA A 50 6.30 -4.65 -8.32
CA ALA A 50 6.43 -4.57 -9.77
C ALA A 50 7.62 -5.42 -10.28
N TRP A 51 8.73 -5.42 -9.57
CA TRP A 51 9.90 -6.22 -9.89
C TRP A 51 9.63 -7.71 -9.75
N LEU A 52 9.08 -8.15 -8.62
CA LEU A 52 8.73 -9.55 -8.38
C LEU A 52 7.72 -10.09 -9.39
N ALA A 53 6.75 -9.28 -9.77
CA ALA A 53 5.70 -9.66 -10.71
C ALA A 53 6.08 -9.51 -12.19
N GLY A 54 7.21 -8.87 -12.50
CA GLY A 54 7.59 -8.54 -13.89
C GLY A 54 6.62 -7.54 -14.52
N GLN A 55 6.09 -6.57 -13.77
CA GLN A 55 5.20 -5.52 -14.29
C GLN A 55 6.04 -4.40 -14.92
N GLU A 56 6.51 -4.65 -16.17
CA GLU A 56 7.55 -3.84 -16.80
C GLU A 56 7.14 -2.38 -17.03
N ASP A 57 5.90 -2.12 -17.44
CA ASP A 57 5.40 -0.76 -17.64
C ASP A 57 5.44 0.09 -16.37
N LYS A 58 5.29 -0.54 -15.20
CA LYS A 58 5.44 0.12 -13.90
C LYS A 58 6.92 0.34 -13.56
N LEU A 59 7.78 -0.61 -13.88
CA LEU A 59 9.24 -0.47 -13.70
C LEU A 59 9.79 0.67 -14.56
N GLU A 60 9.30 0.84 -15.79
CA GLU A 60 9.66 1.96 -16.65
C GLU A 60 9.29 3.31 -16.03
N ILE A 61 8.11 3.43 -15.39
CA ILE A 61 7.74 4.64 -14.67
C ILE A 61 8.77 4.94 -13.56
N PHE A 62 9.21 3.92 -12.82
CA PHE A 62 10.18 4.08 -11.75
C PHE A 62 11.60 4.37 -12.23
N ARG A 63 11.99 3.92 -13.43
CA ARG A 63 13.25 4.28 -14.09
C ARG A 63 13.22 5.71 -14.61
N GLY A 64 12.04 6.22 -14.95
CA GLY A 64 11.83 7.55 -15.47
C GLY A 64 11.54 8.59 -14.40
N ASP A 65 10.36 9.20 -14.45
CA ASP A 65 9.97 10.33 -13.58
C ASP A 65 9.45 9.90 -12.20
N GLY A 66 9.21 8.62 -11.98
CA GLY A 66 8.72 8.06 -10.72
C GLY A 66 7.29 8.46 -10.33
N LYS A 67 6.55 9.14 -11.20
CA LYS A 67 5.19 9.66 -10.93
C LYS A 67 4.13 8.57 -10.97
N ILE A 68 4.32 7.54 -10.15
CA ILE A 68 3.45 6.35 -10.18
C ILE A 68 1.99 6.67 -9.86
N TYR A 69 1.72 7.61 -8.95
CA TYR A 69 0.34 7.93 -8.54
C TYR A 69 -0.43 8.64 -9.65
N GLU A 70 0.21 9.57 -10.34
CA GLU A 70 -0.35 10.26 -11.51
C GLU A 70 -0.58 9.29 -12.66
N ARG A 71 0.40 8.42 -12.95
CA ARG A 71 0.28 7.40 -14.02
C ARG A 71 -0.82 6.38 -13.71
N THR A 72 -0.96 5.99 -12.44
CA THR A 72 -2.07 5.13 -12.01
C THR A 72 -3.41 5.82 -12.17
N ALA A 73 -3.53 7.10 -11.79
CA ALA A 73 -4.74 7.89 -12.04
C ALA A 73 -5.07 7.99 -13.53
N CYS A 74 -4.07 8.23 -14.40
CA CYS A 74 -4.26 8.21 -15.86
C CYS A 74 -4.91 6.90 -16.34
N LYS A 75 -4.40 5.76 -15.87
CA LYS A 75 -4.91 4.43 -16.26
C LYS A 75 -6.32 4.18 -15.71
N ILE A 76 -6.62 4.61 -14.48
CA ILE A 76 -7.93 4.43 -13.84
C ILE A 76 -9.00 5.29 -14.54
N PHE A 77 -8.69 6.56 -14.83
CA PHE A 77 -9.67 7.53 -15.34
C PHE A 77 -9.63 7.72 -16.86
N GLY A 78 -8.68 7.07 -17.56
CA GLY A 78 -8.53 7.22 -19.01
C GLY A 78 -8.12 8.63 -19.44
N LYS A 79 -7.37 9.35 -18.61
CA LYS A 79 -6.96 10.75 -18.82
C LYS A 79 -5.46 10.87 -19.12
N GLN A 80 -5.09 11.96 -19.76
CA GLN A 80 -3.71 12.34 -19.95
C GLN A 80 -3.12 12.94 -18.65
N MET A 81 -1.81 12.91 -18.49
CA MET A 81 -1.11 13.34 -17.29
C MET A 81 -1.45 14.77 -16.86
N PHE A 82 -1.55 15.70 -17.83
CA PHE A 82 -1.86 17.10 -17.58
C PHE A 82 -3.31 17.38 -17.19
N GLN A 83 -4.20 16.38 -17.36
CA GLN A 83 -5.62 16.46 -17.01
C GLN A 83 -5.92 15.90 -15.61
N ILE A 84 -4.92 15.26 -14.96
CA ILE A 84 -5.12 14.64 -13.66
C ILE A 84 -5.21 15.72 -12.59
N THR A 85 -6.33 15.74 -11.86
CA THR A 85 -6.53 16.64 -10.72
C THR A 85 -5.79 16.14 -9.48
N LYS A 86 -5.69 17.00 -8.46
CA LYS A 86 -5.09 16.62 -7.17
C LYS A 86 -5.86 15.49 -6.49
N GLU A 87 -7.19 15.51 -6.60
CA GLU A 87 -8.09 14.49 -6.05
C GLU A 87 -7.92 13.16 -6.78
N GLU A 88 -7.84 13.17 -8.10
CA GLU A 88 -7.60 11.96 -8.89
C GLU A 88 -6.21 11.37 -8.63
N ARG A 89 -5.20 12.23 -8.48
CA ARG A 89 -3.87 11.79 -8.05
C ARG A 89 -3.91 11.13 -6.67
N LEU A 90 -4.67 11.70 -5.74
CA LEU A 90 -4.86 11.10 -4.40
C LEU A 90 -5.54 9.74 -4.50
N LEU A 91 -6.57 9.60 -5.33
CA LEU A 91 -7.20 8.30 -5.59
C LEU A 91 -6.22 7.30 -6.23
N GLY A 92 -5.36 7.75 -7.13
CA GLY A 92 -4.27 6.95 -7.68
C GLY A 92 -3.30 6.47 -6.61
N LYS A 93 -2.94 7.35 -5.66
CA LYS A 93 -2.10 6.98 -4.49
C LYS A 93 -2.78 5.93 -3.62
N ILE A 94 -4.05 6.14 -3.28
CA ILE A 94 -4.84 5.20 -2.48
C ILE A 94 -4.94 3.84 -3.19
N ALA A 95 -5.16 3.85 -4.50
CA ALA A 95 -5.22 2.62 -5.29
C ALA A 95 -3.90 1.83 -5.25
N GLU A 96 -2.75 2.50 -5.39
CA GLU A 96 -1.44 1.85 -5.26
C GLU A 96 -1.24 1.23 -3.88
N LEU A 97 -1.58 1.95 -2.83
CA LEU A 97 -1.39 1.49 -1.45
C LEU A 97 -2.37 0.37 -1.07
N ALA A 98 -3.66 0.50 -1.43
CA ALA A 98 -4.68 -0.46 -1.05
C ALA A 98 -4.66 -1.72 -1.94
N CYS A 99 -4.62 -1.54 -3.27
CA CYS A 99 -4.67 -2.67 -4.20
C CYS A 99 -3.33 -3.39 -4.32
N GLY A 100 -2.20 -2.70 -4.08
CA GLY A 100 -0.85 -3.28 -4.15
C GLY A 100 -0.66 -4.50 -3.25
N TYR A 101 -1.34 -4.55 -2.13
CA TYR A 101 -1.33 -5.69 -1.20
C TYR A 101 -2.46 -6.71 -1.44
N GLY A 102 -3.00 -6.77 -2.65
CA GLY A 102 -4.11 -7.66 -2.98
C GLY A 102 -5.48 -7.21 -2.46
N GLY A 103 -5.56 -6.01 -1.88
CA GLY A 103 -6.77 -5.48 -1.31
C GLY A 103 -7.94 -5.38 -2.29
N GLY A 104 -9.15 -5.58 -1.76
CA GLY A 104 -10.41 -5.39 -2.49
C GLY A 104 -10.96 -3.96 -2.33
N ALA A 105 -12.19 -3.75 -2.81
CA ALA A 105 -12.88 -2.47 -2.67
C ALA A 105 -13.06 -2.02 -1.21
N GLY A 106 -13.26 -2.97 -0.28
CA GLY A 106 -13.32 -2.67 1.15
C GLY A 106 -12.00 -2.09 1.70
N ALA A 107 -10.87 -2.69 1.34
CA ALA A 107 -9.56 -2.18 1.71
C ALA A 107 -9.29 -0.79 1.09
N PHE A 108 -9.73 -0.58 -0.16
CA PHE A 108 -9.66 0.71 -0.80
C PHE A 108 -10.48 1.77 -0.06
N SER A 109 -11.75 1.47 0.29
CA SER A 109 -12.62 2.39 1.04
C SER A 109 -12.06 2.72 2.42
N LEU A 110 -11.53 1.73 3.13
CA LEU A 110 -10.89 1.94 4.44
C LEU A 110 -9.67 2.86 4.33
N MET A 111 -8.83 2.64 3.32
CA MET A 111 -7.69 3.51 3.06
C MET A 111 -8.13 4.92 2.64
N ALA A 112 -9.17 5.05 1.82
CA ALA A 112 -9.73 6.34 1.42
C ALA A 112 -10.20 7.15 2.65
N ASN A 113 -10.89 6.51 3.59
CA ASN A 113 -11.31 7.14 4.85
C ASN A 113 -10.12 7.67 5.67
N THR A 114 -9.00 6.92 5.71
CA THR A 114 -7.77 7.39 6.36
C THR A 114 -7.24 8.69 5.75
N TYR A 115 -7.44 8.87 4.45
CA TYR A 115 -7.09 10.10 3.73
C TYR A 115 -8.24 11.14 3.72
N LYS A 116 -9.31 10.93 4.53
CA LYS A 116 -10.49 11.79 4.60
C LYS A 116 -11.19 11.96 3.24
N VAL A 117 -11.15 10.91 2.42
CA VAL A 117 -11.83 10.84 1.12
C VAL A 117 -13.04 9.93 1.25
N ASP A 118 -14.24 10.51 1.11
CA ASP A 118 -15.47 9.72 1.04
C ASP A 118 -15.64 9.13 -0.36
N ILE A 119 -15.90 7.83 -0.41
CA ILE A 119 -16.05 7.12 -1.68
C ILE A 119 -17.11 6.02 -1.58
N ASP A 120 -18.06 6.04 -2.48
CA ASP A 120 -19.08 5.02 -2.54
C ASP A 120 -18.53 3.66 -3.02
N LYS A 121 -19.25 2.59 -2.68
CA LYS A 121 -18.85 1.21 -3.00
C LYS A 121 -18.70 0.97 -4.51
N LYS A 122 -19.53 1.60 -5.35
CA LYS A 122 -19.49 1.41 -6.81
C LYS A 122 -18.21 2.00 -7.39
N LYS A 123 -17.83 3.20 -6.94
CA LYS A 123 -16.59 3.85 -7.36
C LYS A 123 -15.36 3.11 -6.85
N ALA A 124 -15.38 2.60 -5.61
CA ALA A 124 -14.30 1.76 -5.08
C ALA A 124 -14.12 0.48 -5.90
N GLU A 125 -15.21 -0.21 -6.26
CA GLU A 125 -15.18 -1.39 -7.13
C GLU A 125 -14.66 -1.07 -8.54
N TYR A 126 -15.09 0.06 -9.12
CA TYR A 126 -14.59 0.53 -10.40
C TYR A 126 -13.07 0.76 -10.37
N ILE A 127 -12.58 1.50 -9.39
CA ILE A 127 -11.15 1.81 -9.25
C ILE A 127 -10.33 0.52 -9.08
N LYS A 128 -10.77 -0.40 -8.21
CA LYS A 128 -10.14 -1.71 -8.03
C LYS A 128 -10.06 -2.48 -9.35
N LYS A 129 -11.16 -2.51 -10.13
CA LYS A 129 -11.21 -3.22 -11.42
C LYS A 129 -10.23 -2.60 -12.43
N GLN A 130 -10.22 -1.28 -12.55
CA GLN A 130 -9.29 -0.58 -13.45
C GLN A 130 -7.84 -0.82 -13.04
N TRP A 131 -7.52 -0.70 -11.75
CA TRP A 131 -6.18 -0.94 -11.24
C TRP A 131 -5.70 -2.36 -11.52
N ARG A 132 -6.54 -3.37 -11.24
CA ARG A 132 -6.19 -4.78 -11.51
C ARG A 132 -6.02 -5.06 -13.00
N GLY A 133 -6.84 -4.47 -13.86
CA GLY A 133 -6.69 -4.56 -15.31
C GLY A 133 -5.37 -3.97 -15.80
N ALA A 134 -5.00 -2.81 -15.28
CA ALA A 134 -3.74 -2.14 -15.59
C ALA A 134 -2.49 -2.83 -15.00
N ASN A 135 -2.65 -3.70 -14.01
CA ASN A 135 -1.56 -4.39 -13.32
C ASN A 135 -1.71 -5.92 -13.40
N SER A 136 -1.96 -6.41 -14.62
CA SER A 136 -2.27 -7.83 -14.85
C SER A 136 -1.14 -8.78 -14.46
N ALA A 137 0.13 -8.39 -14.60
CA ALA A 137 1.27 -9.19 -14.17
C ALA A 137 1.28 -9.36 -12.65
N ILE A 138 1.00 -8.31 -11.89
CA ILE A 138 0.87 -8.36 -10.43
C ILE A 138 -0.27 -9.29 -10.02
N VAL A 139 -1.43 -9.20 -10.68
CA VAL A 139 -2.57 -10.07 -10.37
C VAL A 139 -2.25 -11.55 -10.66
N ARG A 140 -1.53 -11.84 -11.75
CA ARG A 140 -1.04 -13.20 -12.04
C ARG A 140 -0.06 -13.69 -10.99
N TYR A 141 0.88 -12.82 -10.58
CA TYR A 141 1.87 -13.12 -9.56
C TYR A 141 1.21 -13.53 -8.24
N TRP A 142 0.21 -12.79 -7.76
CA TRP A 142 -0.51 -13.16 -6.54
C TRP A 142 -1.16 -14.54 -6.63
N LYS A 143 -1.85 -14.83 -7.74
CA LYS A 143 -2.47 -16.15 -7.95
C LYS A 143 -1.43 -17.27 -7.94
N MET A 144 -0.34 -17.07 -8.64
CA MET A 144 0.76 -18.04 -8.70
C MET A 144 1.37 -18.31 -7.32
N VAL A 145 1.58 -17.26 -6.52
CA VAL A 145 2.09 -17.36 -5.14
C VAL A 145 1.09 -18.07 -4.23
N GLU A 146 -0.20 -17.73 -4.34
CA GLU A 146 -1.27 -18.38 -3.57
C GLU A 146 -1.39 -19.87 -3.91
N GLU A 147 -1.35 -20.22 -5.18
CA GLU A 147 -1.37 -21.63 -5.63
C GLU A 147 -0.13 -22.38 -5.17
N GLY A 148 1.05 -21.76 -5.23
CA GLY A 148 2.28 -22.33 -4.72
C GLY A 148 2.21 -22.66 -3.22
N ALA A 149 1.66 -21.74 -2.43
CA ALA A 149 1.44 -21.97 -1.00
C ALA A 149 0.45 -23.13 -0.75
N LYS A 150 -0.67 -23.16 -1.48
CA LYS A 150 -1.65 -24.26 -1.39
C LYS A 150 -1.05 -25.61 -1.75
N ASN A 151 -0.25 -25.65 -2.81
CA ASN A 151 0.42 -26.88 -3.25
C ASN A 151 1.42 -27.37 -2.21
N ALA A 152 2.20 -26.46 -1.60
CA ALA A 152 3.12 -26.83 -0.54
C ALA A 152 2.41 -27.40 0.72
N ILE A 153 1.18 -26.96 1.00
CA ILE A 153 0.37 -27.47 2.10
C ILE A 153 -0.21 -28.85 1.76
N ALA A 154 -0.63 -29.02 0.50
CA ALA A 154 -1.26 -30.26 0.02
C ALA A 154 -0.24 -31.37 -0.25
N ASP A 155 1.04 -31.05 -0.42
CA ASP A 155 2.09 -32.04 -0.72
C ASP A 155 2.43 -32.87 0.51
N LEU A 156 2.07 -34.16 0.45
CA LEU A 156 2.32 -35.14 1.50
C LEU A 156 3.82 -35.45 1.68
N ASP A 157 4.60 -35.30 0.61
CA ASP A 157 6.05 -35.55 0.63
C ASP A 157 6.83 -34.34 1.18
N ARG A 158 6.14 -33.24 1.46
CA ARG A 158 6.69 -32.00 2.03
C ARG A 158 7.87 -31.42 1.24
N MET A 159 7.87 -31.62 -0.05
CA MET A 159 8.86 -31.02 -0.93
C MET A 159 8.71 -29.50 -1.00
N PRO A 160 9.80 -28.74 -1.04
CA PRO A 160 9.72 -27.30 -1.21
C PRO A 160 9.09 -26.94 -2.56
N VAL A 161 8.08 -26.08 -2.55
CA VAL A 161 7.47 -25.51 -3.77
C VAL A 161 8.07 -24.13 -4.02
N ILE A 162 8.70 -23.95 -5.17
CA ILE A 162 9.34 -22.67 -5.55
C ILE A 162 8.49 -22.00 -6.62
N VAL A 163 7.99 -20.81 -6.32
CA VAL A 163 7.13 -20.04 -7.22
C VAL A 163 7.47 -18.55 -7.11
N GLY A 164 7.72 -17.92 -8.26
CA GLY A 164 7.94 -16.48 -8.32
C GLY A 164 9.09 -15.98 -7.44
N GLY A 165 10.15 -16.78 -7.27
CA GLY A 165 11.28 -16.46 -6.39
C GLY A 165 11.02 -16.71 -4.90
N ILE A 166 9.83 -17.23 -4.53
CA ILE A 166 9.45 -17.56 -3.16
C ILE A 166 9.47 -19.07 -2.98
N THR A 167 10.06 -19.54 -1.89
CA THR A 167 10.07 -20.96 -1.51
C THR A 167 9.07 -21.20 -0.38
N PHE A 168 8.11 -22.07 -0.62
CA PHE A 168 7.17 -22.57 0.39
C PHE A 168 7.62 -23.94 0.88
N ARG A 169 7.68 -24.11 2.18
CA ARG A 169 8.04 -25.37 2.82
C ARG A 169 7.16 -25.60 4.03
N MET A 170 6.59 -26.79 4.15
CA MET A 170 5.96 -27.23 5.39
C MET A 170 7.04 -27.60 6.41
N VAL A 171 6.96 -27.01 7.59
CA VAL A 171 7.85 -27.30 8.72
C VAL A 171 7.00 -27.87 9.86
N ASN A 172 7.39 -29.04 10.39
CA ASN A 172 6.78 -29.56 11.59
C ASN A 172 7.24 -28.70 12.77
N ASN A 173 6.33 -27.99 13.41
CA ASN A 173 6.55 -27.52 14.76
C ASN A 173 6.11 -28.66 15.72
N PHE A 174 7.05 -29.26 16.36
CA PHE A 174 6.82 -30.11 17.54
C PHE A 174 6.77 -29.19 18.75
#